data_1d3e5d07267699aa70da88df83fdc432
#
_entry.id   1d3e5d07267699aa70da88df83fdc432
#
_cell.length_a   1.000
_cell.length_b   1.000
_cell.length_c   1.000
_cell.angle_alpha   90.00
_cell.angle_beta   90.00
_cell.angle_gamma   90.00
#
_symmetry.space_group_name_H-M   'P 1'
#
loop_
_entity.id
_entity.type
_entity.pdbx_description
1 polymer ?
#
loop_
_entity_poly.entity_id
_entity_poly.type
_entity_poly.pdbx_seq_one_letter_code
_entity_poly.pdbx_strand_id
1 'polypeptide(L)'
;TELSPVRTEYLQVNYAKASDIAKLLKSGGGGSLLSPRGNVSIDERTNTLLVQDTAEQLDAIRSMVATLDIPVRQVLIESRIVIVSDDFSRDLGVRAGFTRVSDDVGDLFAISGSAQSTDSIMGSALDNLASTGSPYPVQVPFGNFDRYNVNMPVSNPAGRIALAILDFDDFLIDLELSAAQAEGKGKIVSSPRVITANQREAIIEQGVEVPYQESASSGATTTQFKKAVLSLKVTPQITPDDRVILDLTVNKDSVGQVVPSATGGFVPSIDTREITTQVLVNDGQTVVLGGILETERRDTVNKVPYLGNIPGLGVLFRSKQKTDNKDELLIFVTPKILREGADIY
;
A
#
# COMPACT_ATOMS: atom_id res chain seq x y z
N THR A 1 3.88 -14.04 -68.40
CA THR A 1 4.58 -13.56 -67.19
C THR A 1 5.94 -14.22 -66.96
N GLU A 2 6.21 -15.40 -67.51
CA GLU A 2 7.55 -16.08 -67.38
C GLU A 2 8.67 -15.47 -68.25
N LEU A 3 8.32 -14.65 -69.23
CA LEU A 3 9.26 -14.03 -70.16
C LEU A 3 9.63 -12.57 -69.84
N SER A 4 9.04 -11.96 -68.77
CA SER A 4 9.36 -10.58 -68.40
C SER A 4 10.76 -10.47 -67.83
N PRO A 5 11.57 -9.46 -68.24
CA PRO A 5 12.91 -9.28 -67.69
C PRO A 5 12.87 -8.87 -66.23
N VAL A 6 13.72 -9.47 -65.44
CA VAL A 6 13.90 -9.12 -64.02
C VAL A 6 14.72 -7.84 -63.94
N ARG A 7 14.27 -6.85 -63.15
CA ARG A 7 14.95 -5.59 -62.85
C ARG A 7 15.30 -5.50 -61.39
N THR A 8 16.34 -4.74 -61.10
CA THR A 8 16.75 -4.45 -59.73
C THR A 8 16.39 -3.02 -59.37
N GLU A 9 15.77 -2.80 -58.25
CA GLU A 9 15.40 -1.49 -57.73
C GLU A 9 15.85 -1.31 -56.27
N TYR A 10 16.30 -0.09 -55.93
CA TYR A 10 16.71 0.32 -54.61
C TYR A 10 15.59 1.15 -54.00
N LEU A 11 15.00 0.66 -52.91
CA LEU A 11 13.94 1.35 -52.18
C LEU A 11 14.46 1.76 -50.80
N GLN A 12 14.68 3.06 -50.61
CA GLN A 12 15.06 3.60 -49.31
C GLN A 12 13.84 3.66 -48.41
N VAL A 13 13.97 3.17 -47.16
CA VAL A 13 12.95 3.20 -46.15
C VAL A 13 13.34 4.21 -45.07
N ASN A 14 12.46 5.16 -44.77
CA ASN A 14 12.76 6.29 -43.88
C ASN A 14 12.32 6.09 -42.45
N TYR A 15 11.12 5.58 -42.23
CA TYR A 15 10.48 5.43 -40.90
C TYR A 15 10.42 4.00 -40.41
N ALA A 16 10.19 3.04 -41.32
CA ALA A 16 10.14 1.62 -40.97
C ALA A 16 11.54 0.97 -41.03
N LYS A 17 11.68 -0.22 -40.47
CA LYS A 17 12.91 -1.01 -40.66
C LYS A 17 12.83 -1.83 -41.94
N ALA A 18 13.83 -1.71 -42.80
CA ALA A 18 13.92 -2.51 -44.02
C ALA A 18 13.86 -4.01 -43.75
N SER A 19 14.40 -4.48 -42.60
CA SER A 19 14.33 -5.89 -42.18
C SER A 19 12.91 -6.40 -41.95
N ASP A 20 12.02 -5.57 -41.42
CA ASP A 20 10.64 -5.98 -41.14
C ASP A 20 9.81 -5.98 -42.42
N ILE A 21 10.00 -5.01 -43.31
CA ILE A 21 9.37 -4.99 -44.63
C ILE A 21 9.85 -6.20 -45.48
N ALA A 22 11.14 -6.51 -45.44
CA ALA A 22 11.66 -7.67 -46.16
C ALA A 22 11.11 -9.01 -45.65
N LYS A 23 10.87 -9.14 -44.33
CA LYS A 23 10.19 -10.31 -43.75
C LYS A 23 8.74 -10.43 -44.28
N LEU A 24 8.02 -9.31 -44.33
CA LEU A 24 6.64 -9.28 -44.89
C LEU A 24 6.63 -9.71 -46.36
N LEU A 25 7.59 -9.22 -47.17
CA LEU A 25 7.71 -9.61 -48.58
C LEU A 25 8.00 -11.11 -48.76
N LYS A 26 8.80 -11.71 -47.85
CA LYS A 26 9.15 -13.13 -47.89
C LYS A 26 8.10 -14.05 -47.27
N SER A 27 7.37 -13.59 -46.24
CA SER A 27 6.48 -14.43 -45.42
C SER A 27 5.01 -14.37 -45.84
N GLY A 28 4.67 -13.73 -46.96
CA GLY A 28 3.27 -13.57 -47.41
C GLY A 28 2.53 -14.90 -47.52
N GLY A 29 1.80 -15.24 -46.46
CA GLY A 29 0.96 -16.46 -46.39
C GLY A 29 -0.20 -16.37 -47.37
N GLY A 30 -0.13 -17.06 -48.48
CA GLY A 30 -1.20 -17.17 -49.46
C GLY A 30 -0.96 -16.45 -50.81
N GLY A 31 0.14 -15.74 -50.95
CA GLY A 31 0.59 -15.05 -52.19
C GLY A 31 1.82 -14.19 -51.89
N SER A 32 2.99 -14.79 -52.02
CA SER A 32 4.23 -14.03 -51.98
C SER A 32 4.12 -12.86 -52.97
N LEU A 33 4.32 -11.61 -52.48
CA LEU A 33 4.40 -10.42 -53.35
C LEU A 33 5.60 -10.50 -54.28
N LEU A 34 6.56 -11.36 -53.97
CA LEU A 34 7.69 -11.66 -54.82
C LEU A 34 7.29 -12.80 -55.82
N SER A 35 7.69 -12.65 -57.09
CA SER A 35 7.58 -13.71 -58.06
C SER A 35 8.50 -14.91 -57.68
N PRO A 36 8.33 -16.09 -58.24
CA PRO A 36 9.22 -17.22 -57.98
C PRO A 36 10.70 -16.96 -58.36
N ARG A 37 10.94 -15.89 -59.10
CA ARG A 37 12.28 -15.42 -59.52
C ARG A 37 12.70 -14.16 -58.73
N GLY A 38 11.83 -13.62 -57.90
CA GLY A 38 12.07 -12.44 -57.09
C GLY A 38 13.03 -12.70 -55.95
N ASN A 39 13.88 -11.72 -55.65
CA ASN A 39 14.77 -11.74 -54.50
C ASN A 39 14.76 -10.40 -53.79
N VAL A 40 14.84 -10.42 -52.44
CA VAL A 40 14.99 -9.22 -51.63
C VAL A 40 16.20 -9.35 -50.72
N SER A 41 17.09 -8.37 -50.80
CA SER A 41 18.26 -8.16 -49.93
C SER A 41 18.12 -6.85 -49.19
N ILE A 42 18.79 -6.70 -48.04
CA ILE A 42 18.69 -5.55 -47.16
C ILE A 42 20.10 -5.00 -46.93
N ASP A 43 20.27 -3.69 -47.02
CA ASP A 43 21.40 -2.99 -46.43
C ASP A 43 20.93 -2.35 -45.11
N GLU A 44 21.28 -2.97 -43.96
CA GLU A 44 20.92 -2.45 -42.64
C GLU A 44 21.55 -1.09 -42.32
N ARG A 45 22.72 -0.79 -42.87
CA ARG A 45 23.45 0.45 -42.63
C ARG A 45 22.73 1.67 -43.21
N THR A 46 22.16 1.52 -44.42
CA THR A 46 21.43 2.58 -45.13
C THR A 46 19.92 2.44 -45.03
N ASN A 47 19.42 1.39 -44.35
CA ASN A 47 18.00 1.05 -44.25
C ASN A 47 17.33 0.96 -45.63
N THR A 48 18.03 0.35 -46.62
CA THR A 48 17.61 0.27 -48.01
C THR A 48 17.26 -1.17 -48.38
N LEU A 49 16.13 -1.36 -49.05
CA LEU A 49 15.73 -2.61 -49.65
C LEU A 49 16.28 -2.69 -51.08
N LEU A 50 16.97 -3.76 -51.40
CA LEU A 50 17.34 -4.14 -52.76
C LEU A 50 16.37 -5.21 -53.22
N VAL A 51 15.47 -4.85 -54.12
CA VAL A 51 14.45 -5.74 -54.64
C VAL A 51 14.74 -6.06 -56.09
N GLN A 52 14.73 -7.34 -56.43
CA GLN A 52 14.93 -7.83 -57.81
C GLN A 52 13.71 -8.63 -58.20
N ASP A 53 12.92 -8.11 -59.14
CA ASP A 53 11.70 -8.76 -59.62
C ASP A 53 11.25 -8.20 -61.00
N THR A 54 10.08 -8.66 -61.46
CA THR A 54 9.42 -8.11 -62.69
C THR A 54 8.93 -6.68 -62.43
N ALA A 55 8.79 -5.87 -63.50
CA ALA A 55 8.37 -4.48 -63.40
C ALA A 55 6.98 -4.34 -62.67
N GLU A 56 6.06 -5.23 -62.96
CA GLU A 56 4.73 -5.21 -62.35
C GLU A 56 4.76 -5.45 -60.82
N GLN A 57 5.61 -6.39 -60.34
CA GLN A 57 5.80 -6.66 -58.94
C GLN A 57 6.57 -5.54 -58.22
N LEU A 58 7.57 -4.93 -58.90
CA LEU A 58 8.27 -3.78 -58.33
C LEU A 58 7.37 -2.57 -58.10
N ASP A 59 6.42 -2.29 -58.99
CA ASP A 59 5.44 -1.21 -58.80
C ASP A 59 4.46 -1.53 -57.62
N ALA A 60 4.04 -2.78 -57.47
CA ALA A 60 3.25 -3.20 -56.34
C ALA A 60 4.01 -3.07 -55.00
N ILE A 61 5.27 -3.49 -54.96
CA ILE A 61 6.15 -3.40 -53.79
C ILE A 61 6.42 -1.92 -53.46
N ARG A 62 6.66 -1.07 -54.43
CA ARG A 62 6.85 0.38 -54.21
C ARG A 62 5.61 1.02 -53.60
N SER A 63 4.41 0.68 -54.08
CA SER A 63 3.14 1.17 -53.53
C SER A 63 2.93 0.70 -52.10
N MET A 64 3.27 -0.56 -51.82
CA MET A 64 3.19 -1.15 -50.48
C MET A 64 4.18 -0.44 -49.52
N VAL A 65 5.43 -0.27 -49.92
CA VAL A 65 6.45 0.42 -49.11
C VAL A 65 6.01 1.85 -48.81
N ALA A 66 5.52 2.61 -49.81
CA ALA A 66 5.01 3.97 -49.62
C ALA A 66 3.83 4.04 -48.63
N THR A 67 3.01 2.99 -48.56
CA THR A 67 1.89 2.90 -47.62
C THR A 67 2.34 2.55 -46.18
N LEU A 68 3.37 1.73 -46.05
CA LEU A 68 3.88 1.26 -44.75
C LEU A 68 4.95 2.17 -44.14
N ASP A 69 5.69 2.94 -44.97
CA ASP A 69 6.77 3.83 -44.52
C ASP A 69 6.22 5.20 -44.09
N ILE A 70 5.41 5.19 -43.05
CA ILE A 70 4.83 6.39 -42.45
C ILE A 70 5.40 6.64 -41.05
N PRO A 71 5.51 7.92 -40.62
CA PRO A 71 6.01 8.25 -39.29
C PRO A 71 5.08 7.67 -38.20
N VAL A 72 5.67 7.00 -37.22
CA VAL A 72 4.93 6.41 -36.13
C VAL A 72 4.67 7.47 -35.05
N ARG A 73 3.40 7.78 -34.80
CA ARG A 73 3.02 8.70 -33.75
C ARG A 73 3.43 8.17 -32.38
N GLN A 74 3.84 9.07 -31.49
CA GLN A 74 4.22 8.78 -30.11
C GLN A 74 3.13 9.23 -29.15
N VAL A 75 3.06 8.58 -28.01
CA VAL A 75 2.12 8.91 -26.92
C VAL A 75 2.91 9.09 -25.64
N LEU A 76 2.70 10.21 -24.96
CA LEU A 76 3.08 10.39 -23.57
C LEU A 76 1.95 9.82 -22.70
N ILE A 77 2.28 8.89 -21.84
CA ILE A 77 1.34 8.29 -20.87
C ILE A 77 1.79 8.73 -19.47
N GLU A 78 0.91 9.43 -18.78
CA GLU A 78 1.05 9.77 -17.36
C GLU A 78 0.06 8.97 -16.55
N SER A 79 0.53 8.19 -15.59
CA SER A 79 -0.33 7.61 -14.56
C SER A 79 -0.17 8.41 -13.27
N ARG A 80 -1.23 8.54 -12.49
CA ARG A 80 -1.21 9.19 -11.19
C ARG A 80 -1.86 8.28 -10.16
N ILE A 81 -1.08 7.90 -9.17
CA ILE A 81 -1.50 7.06 -8.05
C ILE A 81 -1.63 7.98 -6.84
N VAL A 82 -2.81 8.03 -6.24
CA VAL A 82 -3.11 8.82 -5.04
C VAL A 82 -3.51 7.86 -3.94
N ILE A 83 -2.79 7.90 -2.83
CA ILE A 83 -3.08 7.17 -1.61
C ILE A 83 -3.38 8.19 -0.53
N VAL A 84 -4.54 8.07 0.10
CA VAL A 84 -4.97 8.93 1.22
C VAL A 84 -5.25 8.02 2.40
N SER A 85 -4.66 8.35 3.56
CA SER A 85 -4.95 7.70 4.83
C SER A 85 -5.52 8.72 5.82
N ASP A 86 -6.52 8.29 6.60
CA ASP A 86 -7.13 9.07 7.67
C ASP A 86 -7.28 8.15 8.87
N ASP A 87 -6.36 8.29 9.84
CA ASP A 87 -6.27 7.47 11.03
C ASP A 87 -6.80 8.25 12.23
N PHE A 88 -7.80 7.70 12.88
CA PHE A 88 -8.38 8.26 14.08
C PHE A 88 -8.38 7.25 15.21
N SER A 89 -7.82 7.59 16.37
CA SER A 89 -7.92 6.80 17.58
C SER A 89 -8.34 7.65 18.77
N ARG A 90 -9.20 7.09 19.62
CA ARG A 90 -9.66 7.73 20.86
C ARG A 90 -9.83 6.70 21.97
N ASP A 91 -9.07 6.89 23.04
CA ASP A 91 -9.04 6.01 24.19
C ASP A 91 -9.46 6.79 25.43
N LEU A 92 -10.38 6.19 26.19
CA LEU A 92 -10.82 6.70 27.47
C LEU A 92 -10.67 5.58 28.51
N GLY A 93 -9.95 5.83 29.58
CA GLY A 93 -9.67 4.89 30.64
C GLY A 93 -9.98 5.45 32.03
N VAL A 94 -10.19 4.56 32.97
CA VAL A 94 -10.53 4.90 34.35
C VAL A 94 -9.79 3.98 35.32
N ARG A 95 -9.35 4.57 36.43
CA ARG A 95 -9.00 3.86 37.65
C ARG A 95 -9.88 4.40 38.76
N ALA A 96 -10.53 3.52 39.50
CA ALA A 96 -11.30 3.89 40.67
C ALA A 96 -10.99 2.91 41.80
N GLY A 97 -10.70 3.44 42.98
CA GLY A 97 -10.40 2.70 44.20
C GLY A 97 -11.25 3.15 45.34
N PHE A 98 -11.72 2.20 46.10
CA PHE A 98 -12.38 2.43 47.42
C PHE A 98 -11.69 1.53 48.43
N THR A 99 -11.05 2.14 49.43
CA THR A 99 -10.39 1.42 50.52
C THR A 99 -11.04 1.90 51.82
N ARG A 100 -11.49 0.98 52.61
CA ARG A 100 -12.04 1.24 53.93
C ARG A 100 -11.40 0.33 54.96
N VAL A 101 -11.07 0.88 56.10
CA VAL A 101 -10.62 0.16 57.27
C VAL A 101 -11.48 0.57 58.44
N SER A 102 -12.14 -0.36 59.11
CA SER A 102 -13.02 -0.11 60.26
C SER A 102 -12.66 -1.05 61.37
N ASP A 103 -12.64 -0.52 62.60
CA ASP A 103 -12.48 -1.25 63.83
C ASP A 103 -13.82 -1.17 64.57
N ASP A 104 -14.54 -2.29 64.74
CA ASP A 104 -15.80 -2.36 65.41
C ASP A 104 -15.72 -3.47 66.47
N VAL A 105 -15.65 -3.07 67.74
CA VAL A 105 -15.75 -3.92 68.97
C VAL A 105 -14.86 -5.19 68.87
N GLY A 106 -13.59 -5.06 68.50
CA GLY A 106 -12.64 -6.15 68.50
C GLY A 106 -12.46 -6.88 67.16
N ASP A 107 -13.18 -6.49 66.12
CA ASP A 107 -13.06 -7.01 64.77
C ASP A 107 -12.48 -5.94 63.84
N LEU A 108 -11.36 -6.25 63.13
CA LEU A 108 -10.80 -5.41 62.09
C LEU A 108 -11.36 -5.78 60.73
N PHE A 109 -12.00 -4.84 60.05
CA PHE A 109 -12.55 -5.03 58.72
C PHE A 109 -11.85 -4.15 57.71
N ALA A 110 -11.36 -4.75 56.61
CA ALA A 110 -10.73 -4.00 55.53
C ALA A 110 -11.34 -4.37 54.16
N ILE A 111 -11.63 -3.36 53.35
CA ILE A 111 -12.01 -3.49 51.92
C ILE A 111 -10.99 -2.75 51.08
N SER A 112 -10.51 -3.39 50.04
CA SER A 112 -9.64 -2.77 49.02
C SER A 112 -9.86 -3.43 47.65
N GLY A 113 -9.13 -3.01 46.64
CA GLY A 113 -9.27 -3.49 45.25
C GLY A 113 -8.81 -4.91 44.98
N SER A 114 -7.90 -5.46 45.83
CA SER A 114 -7.37 -6.81 45.66
C SER A 114 -7.14 -7.49 47.01
N ALA A 115 -7.06 -8.82 47.03
CA ALA A 115 -6.68 -9.59 48.18
C ALA A 115 -5.29 -9.19 48.71
N GLN A 116 -4.33 -8.98 47.85
CA GLN A 116 -2.97 -8.55 48.20
C GLN A 116 -2.94 -7.19 48.92
N SER A 117 -3.76 -6.25 48.46
CA SER A 117 -3.90 -4.95 49.14
C SER A 117 -4.57 -5.09 50.49
N THR A 118 -5.59 -5.93 50.60
CA THR A 118 -6.27 -6.22 51.84
C THR A 118 -5.34 -6.91 52.83
N ASP A 119 -4.58 -7.92 52.37
CA ASP A 119 -3.57 -8.62 53.21
C ASP A 119 -2.48 -7.69 53.72
N SER A 120 -2.02 -6.72 52.90
CA SER A 120 -1.06 -5.71 53.33
C SER A 120 -1.60 -4.79 54.41
N ILE A 121 -2.89 -4.40 54.31
CA ILE A 121 -3.57 -3.60 55.32
C ILE A 121 -3.71 -4.38 56.64
N MET A 122 -4.19 -5.62 56.54
CA MET A 122 -4.36 -6.49 57.69
C MET A 122 -3.02 -6.85 58.36
N GLY A 123 -1.99 -7.12 57.58
CA GLY A 123 -0.63 -7.38 58.08
C GLY A 123 -0.08 -6.19 58.85
N SER A 124 -0.21 -4.97 58.32
CA SER A 124 0.22 -3.77 59.05
C SER A 124 -0.56 -3.53 60.35
N ALA A 125 -1.85 -3.84 60.36
CA ALA A 125 -2.68 -3.74 61.58
C ALA A 125 -2.29 -4.75 62.66
N LEU A 126 -1.99 -5.99 62.23
CA LEU A 126 -1.53 -7.06 63.15
C LEU A 126 -0.17 -6.74 63.75
N ASP A 127 0.78 -6.21 62.94
CA ASP A 127 2.10 -5.78 63.38
C ASP A 127 1.98 -4.63 64.40
N ASN A 128 1.09 -3.67 64.18
CA ASN A 128 0.86 -2.57 65.09
C ASN A 128 0.19 -3.08 66.41
N LEU A 129 -0.79 -3.95 66.30
CA LEU A 129 -1.47 -4.54 67.46
C LEU A 129 -0.45 -5.32 68.36
N ALA A 130 0.47 -6.06 67.71
CA ALA A 130 1.52 -6.81 68.45
C ALA A 130 2.53 -5.89 69.13
N SER A 131 2.84 -4.73 68.54
CA SER A 131 3.89 -3.82 69.04
C SER A 131 3.33 -2.74 70.00
N THR A 132 2.14 -2.23 69.76
CA THR A 132 1.60 -1.05 70.48
C THR A 132 0.28 -1.34 71.23
N GLY A 133 -0.35 -2.49 71.02
CA GLY A 133 -1.66 -2.81 71.54
C GLY A 133 -2.82 -2.10 70.84
N SER A 134 -2.55 -1.41 69.71
CA SER A 134 -3.54 -0.78 68.87
C SER A 134 -3.34 -1.17 67.41
N PRO A 135 -4.38 -1.45 66.61
CA PRO A 135 -4.20 -1.79 65.21
C PRO A 135 -3.79 -0.57 64.34
N TYR A 136 -3.88 0.63 64.85
CA TYR A 136 -3.59 1.89 64.15
C TYR A 136 -2.21 2.49 64.49
N PRO A 137 -1.61 3.27 63.53
CA PRO A 137 -2.08 3.61 62.17
C PRO A 137 -1.90 2.47 61.17
N VAL A 138 -2.89 2.23 60.31
CA VAL A 138 -2.83 1.22 59.27
C VAL A 138 -2.16 1.80 58.02
N GLN A 139 -1.27 1.06 57.39
CA GLN A 139 -0.63 1.49 56.14
C GLN A 139 -1.47 1.08 54.94
N VAL A 140 -1.97 2.07 54.21
CA VAL A 140 -2.59 1.86 52.90
C VAL A 140 -1.50 1.69 51.87
N PRO A 141 -1.50 0.66 51.00
CA PRO A 141 -0.48 0.43 50.01
C PRO A 141 -0.51 1.52 48.89
N PHE A 142 0.26 2.58 49.08
CA PHE A 142 0.48 3.59 48.04
C PHE A 142 1.54 3.11 47.06
N GLY A 143 1.30 3.33 45.78
CA GLY A 143 2.26 2.95 44.69
C GLY A 143 1.96 1.65 43.99
N ASN A 144 1.17 0.74 44.58
CA ASN A 144 0.65 -0.43 43.91
C ASN A 144 -0.72 -0.15 43.31
N PHE A 145 -0.94 -0.57 42.05
CA PHE A 145 -2.24 -0.41 41.40
C PHE A 145 -3.29 -1.43 41.90
N ASP A 146 -2.90 -2.34 42.78
CA ASP A 146 -3.76 -3.39 43.34
C ASP A 146 -4.87 -2.87 44.26
N ARG A 147 -4.75 -1.64 44.77
CA ARG A 147 -5.77 -0.99 45.56
C ARG A 147 -7.00 -0.51 44.77
N TYR A 148 -6.88 -0.44 43.42
CA TYR A 148 -8.00 -0.01 42.59
C TYR A 148 -9.00 -1.14 42.34
N ASN A 149 -10.28 -0.91 42.64
CA ASN A 149 -11.37 -1.80 42.32
C ASN A 149 -11.68 -1.83 40.82
N VAL A 150 -11.35 -0.73 40.10
CA VAL A 150 -11.42 -0.59 38.67
C VAL A 150 -10.06 -0.13 38.20
N ASN A 151 -9.39 -0.91 37.35
CA ASN A 151 -8.05 -0.59 36.84
C ASN A 151 -8.00 -0.79 35.33
N MET A 152 -8.51 0.19 34.59
CA MET A 152 -8.58 0.20 33.13
C MET A 152 -8.06 1.53 32.57
N PRO A 153 -6.79 1.89 32.82
CA PRO A 153 -6.21 3.14 32.31
C PRO A 153 -5.89 3.03 30.83
N VAL A 154 -5.73 4.18 30.19
CA VAL A 154 -5.09 4.27 28.86
C VAL A 154 -3.58 4.02 29.01
N SER A 155 -3.00 3.21 28.12
CA SER A 155 -1.57 2.84 28.21
C SER A 155 -0.65 4.06 28.05
N ASN A 156 -0.94 4.95 27.10
CA ASN A 156 -0.18 6.20 26.84
C ASN A 156 -1.15 7.38 26.77
N PRO A 157 -1.64 7.89 27.91
CA PRO A 157 -2.63 8.96 27.91
C PRO A 157 -1.99 10.30 27.55
N ALA A 158 -2.68 11.08 26.72
CA ALA A 158 -2.35 12.47 26.45
C ALA A 158 -2.69 13.39 27.65
N GLY A 159 -3.67 12.99 28.47
CA GLY A 159 -4.07 13.69 29.67
C GLY A 159 -4.62 12.77 30.75
N ARG A 160 -4.42 13.18 32.02
CA ARG A 160 -4.95 12.48 33.22
C ARG A 160 -5.48 13.52 34.19
N ILE A 161 -6.57 13.15 34.85
CA ILE A 161 -7.11 13.89 35.99
C ILE A 161 -7.30 12.90 37.12
N ALA A 162 -6.71 13.15 38.28
CA ALA A 162 -6.83 12.31 39.47
C ALA A 162 -7.43 13.13 40.62
N LEU A 163 -8.30 12.46 41.37
CA LEU A 163 -8.90 12.96 42.61
C LEU A 163 -8.73 11.87 43.66
N ALA A 164 -8.27 12.27 44.85
CA ALA A 164 -8.26 11.40 46.02
C ALA A 164 -8.96 12.12 47.19
N ILE A 165 -9.81 11.37 47.89
CA ILE A 165 -10.50 11.83 49.09
C ILE A 165 -10.13 10.85 50.20
N LEU A 166 -9.50 11.35 51.24
CA LEU A 166 -9.12 10.60 52.43
C LEU A 166 -9.89 11.13 53.61
N ASP A 167 -10.69 10.28 54.21
CA ASP A 167 -11.22 10.50 55.56
C ASP A 167 -10.32 9.74 56.54
N PHE A 168 -9.73 10.45 57.48
CA PHE A 168 -8.72 9.90 58.37
C PHE A 168 -9.27 8.79 59.32
N ASP A 169 -10.58 8.78 59.49
CA ASP A 169 -11.23 7.82 60.40
C ASP A 169 -11.83 6.63 59.67
N ASP A 170 -12.15 6.71 58.35
CA ASP A 170 -13.03 5.72 57.75
C ASP A 170 -12.59 5.22 56.37
N PHE A 171 -12.29 6.07 55.40
CA PHE A 171 -12.11 5.61 54.02
C PHE A 171 -11.17 6.47 53.13
N LEU A 172 -10.65 5.82 52.08
CA LEU A 172 -9.95 6.42 50.99
C LEU A 172 -10.67 6.15 49.66
N ILE A 173 -11.00 7.20 48.92
CA ILE A 173 -11.53 7.11 47.57
C ILE A 173 -10.51 7.70 46.62
N ASP A 174 -10.14 6.90 45.62
CA ASP A 174 -9.26 7.32 44.51
C ASP A 174 -10.04 7.24 43.21
N LEU A 175 -9.89 8.27 42.38
CA LEU A 175 -10.42 8.31 41.02
C LEU A 175 -9.35 8.92 40.08
N GLU A 176 -9.00 8.19 39.05
CA GLU A 176 -8.16 8.69 37.94
C GLU A 176 -8.90 8.48 36.63
N LEU A 177 -9.04 9.53 35.86
CA LEU A 177 -9.51 9.51 34.47
C LEU A 177 -8.34 9.76 33.53
N SER A 178 -8.18 8.90 32.53
CA SER A 178 -7.11 9.01 31.52
C SER A 178 -7.73 9.05 30.13
N ALA A 179 -7.16 9.86 29.23
CA ALA A 179 -7.63 10.00 27.87
C ALA A 179 -6.47 10.17 26.90
N ALA A 180 -6.64 9.61 25.71
CA ALA A 180 -5.80 9.88 24.55
C ALA A 180 -6.66 10.03 23.30
N GLN A 181 -6.28 10.94 22.43
CA GLN A 181 -6.84 11.05 21.07
C GLN A 181 -5.70 11.34 20.13
N ALA A 182 -5.65 10.60 19.02
CA ALA A 182 -4.69 10.81 17.95
C ALA A 182 -5.43 10.87 16.62
N GLU A 183 -5.01 11.80 15.77
CA GLU A 183 -5.50 11.99 14.42
C GLU A 183 -4.30 12.07 13.48
N GLY A 184 -4.30 11.25 12.44
CA GLY A 184 -3.26 11.21 11.42
C GLY A 184 -3.89 11.32 10.03
N LYS A 185 -3.38 12.24 9.20
CA LYS A 185 -3.79 12.36 7.80
C LYS A 185 -2.57 12.30 6.91
N GLY A 186 -2.55 11.32 6.01
CA GLY A 186 -1.48 11.11 5.06
C GLY A 186 -1.99 11.24 3.62
N LYS A 187 -1.16 11.78 2.74
CA LYS A 187 -1.42 11.78 1.30
C LYS A 187 -0.12 11.53 0.56
N ILE A 188 -0.11 10.47 -0.24
CA ILE A 188 1.01 10.12 -1.12
C ILE A 188 0.53 10.23 -2.55
N VAL A 189 1.27 10.94 -3.39
CA VAL A 189 1.01 11.05 -4.83
C VAL A 189 2.24 10.59 -5.57
N SER A 190 2.07 9.63 -6.48
CA SER A 190 3.13 9.12 -7.37
C SER A 190 2.68 9.27 -8.81
N SER A 191 3.54 9.83 -9.67
CA SER A 191 3.19 10.13 -11.07
C SER A 191 4.27 9.61 -12.02
N PRO A 192 4.30 8.29 -12.33
CA PRO A 192 5.19 7.75 -13.36
C PRO A 192 4.72 8.23 -14.73
N ARG A 193 5.70 8.56 -15.60
CA ARG A 193 5.46 9.03 -16.97
C ARG A 193 6.38 8.28 -17.93
N VAL A 194 5.86 7.92 -19.08
CA VAL A 194 6.65 7.28 -20.13
C VAL A 194 6.15 7.71 -21.51
N ILE A 195 7.09 7.85 -22.44
CA ILE A 195 6.78 8.10 -23.86
C ILE A 195 7.10 6.83 -24.63
N THR A 196 6.18 6.44 -25.49
CA THR A 196 6.38 5.30 -26.38
C THR A 196 5.71 5.51 -27.73
N ALA A 197 6.18 4.78 -28.75
CA ALA A 197 5.54 4.76 -30.04
C ALA A 197 4.24 3.94 -30.02
N ASN A 198 3.37 4.21 -30.98
CA ASN A 198 2.14 3.44 -31.18
C ASN A 198 2.43 1.93 -31.28
N GLN A 199 1.65 1.11 -30.54
CA GLN A 199 1.77 -0.36 -30.48
C GLN A 199 3.14 -0.87 -29.96
N ARG A 200 3.88 -0.06 -29.19
CA ARG A 200 5.12 -0.46 -28.52
C ARG A 200 4.97 -0.45 -27.02
N GLU A 201 5.37 -1.55 -26.40
CA GLU A 201 5.41 -1.66 -24.95
C GLU A 201 6.51 -0.76 -24.38
N ALA A 202 6.20 -0.04 -23.32
CA ALA A 202 7.16 0.71 -22.52
C ALA A 202 6.98 0.39 -21.03
N ILE A 203 8.10 0.37 -20.32
CA ILE A 203 8.15 0.10 -18.89
C ILE A 203 9.02 1.17 -18.23
N ILE A 204 8.54 1.74 -17.13
CA ILE A 204 9.31 2.56 -16.21
C ILE A 204 9.19 2.00 -14.81
N GLU A 205 10.31 1.81 -14.11
CA GLU A 205 10.38 1.25 -12.77
C GLU A 205 11.27 2.10 -11.88
N GLN A 206 10.86 2.28 -10.62
CA GLN A 206 11.65 2.92 -9.57
C GLN A 206 11.37 2.25 -8.23
N GLY A 207 12.39 1.87 -7.48
CA GLY A 207 12.20 1.26 -6.18
C GLY A 207 13.48 0.68 -5.59
N VAL A 208 13.31 -0.31 -4.72
CA VAL A 208 14.38 -1.02 -4.01
C VAL A 208 14.25 -2.53 -4.23
N GLU A 209 15.37 -3.23 -4.15
CA GLU A 209 15.38 -4.69 -4.12
C GLU A 209 15.58 -5.16 -2.68
N VAL A 210 14.69 -6.03 -2.22
CA VAL A 210 14.69 -6.59 -0.87
C VAL A 210 15.34 -7.97 -0.93
N PRO A 211 16.48 -8.20 -0.25
CA PRO A 211 17.09 -9.52 -0.17
C PRO A 211 16.29 -10.42 0.79
N TYR A 212 16.09 -11.67 0.40
CA TYR A 212 15.58 -12.72 1.27
C TYR A 212 16.40 -14.00 1.10
N GLN A 213 16.46 -14.80 2.17
CA GLN A 213 17.22 -16.05 2.17
C GLN A 213 16.30 -17.22 1.85
N GLU A 214 16.68 -18.01 0.88
CA GLU A 214 16.01 -19.25 0.51
C GLU A 214 16.91 -20.44 0.85
N SER A 215 16.35 -21.43 1.53
CA SER A 215 17.09 -22.65 1.88
C SER A 215 17.18 -23.55 0.65
N ALA A 216 18.38 -23.81 0.16
CA ALA A 216 18.63 -24.79 -0.87
C ALA A 216 18.54 -26.20 -0.32
N SER A 217 18.15 -27.16 -1.13
CA SER A 217 18.02 -28.59 -0.78
C SER A 217 19.34 -29.24 -0.28
N SER A 218 20.47 -28.58 -0.45
CA SER A 218 21.80 -28.98 0.01
C SER A 218 22.20 -28.43 1.39
N GLY A 219 21.29 -27.73 2.09
CA GLY A 219 21.59 -27.09 3.39
C GLY A 219 22.35 -25.75 3.30
N ALA A 220 22.68 -25.29 2.09
CA ALA A 220 23.22 -23.95 1.86
C ALA A 220 22.08 -22.93 1.74
N THR A 221 22.30 -21.70 2.22
CA THR A 221 21.36 -20.59 2.04
C THR A 221 21.74 -19.78 0.80
N THR A 222 20.80 -19.55 -0.09
CA THR A 222 20.97 -18.65 -1.24
C THR A 222 20.21 -17.36 -0.99
N THR A 223 20.86 -16.22 -1.24
CA THR A 223 20.19 -14.92 -1.18
C THR A 223 19.53 -14.63 -2.50
N GLN A 224 18.21 -14.42 -2.48
CA GLN A 224 17.39 -13.96 -3.60
C GLN A 224 16.97 -12.52 -3.35
N PHE A 225 16.66 -11.82 -4.44
CA PHE A 225 16.19 -10.43 -4.38
C PHE A 225 14.77 -10.34 -4.94
N LYS A 226 13.91 -9.65 -4.22
CA LYS A 226 12.56 -9.33 -4.72
C LYS A 226 12.41 -7.83 -4.84
N LYS A 227 11.95 -7.38 -5.99
CA LYS A 227 11.72 -5.95 -6.26
C LYS A 227 10.49 -5.46 -5.48
N ALA A 228 10.64 -4.33 -4.82
CA ALA A 228 9.57 -3.52 -4.28
C ALA A 228 9.60 -2.17 -5.01
N VAL A 229 8.79 -2.04 -6.06
CA VAL A 229 8.91 -0.97 -7.05
C VAL A 229 7.57 -0.29 -7.34
N LEU A 230 7.65 1.00 -7.70
CA LEU A 230 6.65 1.67 -8.48
C LEU A 230 6.93 1.36 -9.94
N SER A 231 6.01 0.72 -10.66
CA SER A 231 6.16 0.45 -12.08
C SER A 231 4.93 0.82 -12.88
N LEU A 232 5.16 1.32 -14.07
CA LEU A 232 4.14 1.52 -15.10
C LEU A 232 4.61 0.78 -16.35
N LYS A 233 3.86 -0.24 -16.73
CA LYS A 233 4.00 -0.97 -17.98
C LYS A 233 2.79 -0.64 -18.84
N VAL A 234 3.01 -0.19 -20.08
CA VAL A 234 1.93 0.26 -20.95
C VAL A 234 2.20 0.01 -22.42
N THR A 235 1.16 -0.40 -23.14
CA THR A 235 1.15 -0.51 -24.61
C THR A 235 0.01 0.33 -25.15
N PRO A 236 0.28 1.49 -25.76
CA PRO A 236 -0.75 2.34 -26.36
C PRO A 236 -1.09 1.90 -27.78
N GLN A 237 -2.34 2.07 -28.17
CA GLN A 237 -2.81 1.95 -29.55
C GLN A 237 -3.65 3.16 -29.90
N ILE A 238 -3.20 3.97 -30.88
CA ILE A 238 -3.92 5.14 -31.35
C ILE A 238 -4.98 4.70 -32.35
N THR A 239 -6.20 5.11 -32.13
CA THR A 239 -7.33 4.87 -33.04
C THR A 239 -7.41 5.96 -34.13
N PRO A 240 -8.13 5.71 -35.25
CA PRO A 240 -8.28 6.71 -36.33
C PRO A 240 -9.00 8.01 -35.92
N ASP A 241 -9.74 7.97 -34.83
CA ASP A 241 -10.49 9.11 -34.24
C ASP A 241 -9.73 9.83 -33.13
N ASP A 242 -8.38 9.71 -33.13
CA ASP A 242 -7.47 10.34 -32.17
C ASP A 242 -7.76 10.01 -30.68
N ARG A 243 -8.32 8.82 -30.44
CA ARG A 243 -8.38 8.23 -29.10
C ARG A 243 -7.23 7.24 -28.90
N VAL A 244 -6.96 6.91 -27.66
CA VAL A 244 -5.88 5.98 -27.33
C VAL A 244 -6.45 4.80 -26.51
N ILE A 245 -6.29 3.60 -27.04
CA ILE A 245 -6.49 2.37 -26.28
C ILE A 245 -5.19 2.13 -25.50
N LEU A 246 -5.29 2.00 -24.19
CA LEU A 246 -4.16 1.73 -23.31
C LEU A 246 -4.34 0.34 -22.68
N ASP A 247 -3.42 -0.54 -22.97
CA ASP A 247 -3.23 -1.78 -22.22
C ASP A 247 -2.12 -1.54 -21.21
N LEU A 248 -2.46 -1.53 -19.92
CA LEU A 248 -1.55 -1.07 -18.89
C LEU A 248 -1.60 -1.90 -17.62
N THR A 249 -0.44 -1.99 -16.99
CA THR A 249 -0.25 -2.51 -15.64
C THR A 249 0.47 -1.46 -14.82
N VAL A 250 -0.16 -1.06 -13.72
CA VAL A 250 0.41 -0.13 -12.74
C VAL A 250 0.60 -0.88 -11.44
N ASN A 251 1.83 -0.90 -10.94
CA ASN A 251 2.18 -1.53 -9.68
C ASN A 251 2.86 -0.52 -8.75
N LYS A 252 2.45 -0.50 -7.49
CA LYS A 252 3.04 0.30 -6.42
C LYS A 252 3.31 -0.60 -5.23
N ASP A 253 4.54 -1.07 -5.13
CA ASP A 253 5.03 -1.83 -3.98
C ASP A 253 5.68 -0.91 -2.95
N SER A 254 5.59 -1.28 -1.69
CA SER A 254 6.30 -0.65 -0.59
C SER A 254 6.84 -1.70 0.38
N VAL A 255 7.97 -1.40 1.00
CA VAL A 255 8.51 -2.27 2.04
C VAL A 255 7.62 -2.11 3.27
N GLY A 256 7.01 -3.20 3.69
CA GLY A 256 6.12 -3.27 4.85
C GLY A 256 6.86 -3.63 6.14
N GLN A 257 6.14 -4.20 7.09
CA GLN A 257 6.67 -4.57 8.40
C GLN A 257 7.64 -5.73 8.31
N VAL A 258 8.61 -5.73 9.21
CA VAL A 258 9.59 -6.83 9.35
C VAL A 258 8.94 -7.96 10.13
N VAL A 259 8.88 -9.15 9.54
CA VAL A 259 8.30 -10.36 10.14
C VAL A 259 9.38 -11.40 10.43
N PRO A 260 9.25 -12.20 11.51
CA PRO A 260 10.20 -13.27 11.81
C PRO A 260 10.12 -14.36 10.73
N SER A 261 11.29 -14.82 10.27
CA SER A 261 11.40 -15.92 9.30
C SER A 261 11.47 -17.28 10.00
N ALA A 262 10.89 -18.31 9.39
CA ALA A 262 10.96 -19.70 9.87
C ALA A 262 12.41 -20.27 9.90
N THR A 263 13.32 -19.69 9.12
CA THR A 263 14.74 -20.08 9.04
C THR A 263 15.64 -19.34 10.04
N GLY A 264 15.04 -18.49 10.90
CA GLY A 264 15.76 -17.61 11.81
C GLY A 264 16.13 -16.27 11.14
N GLY A 265 15.95 -15.18 11.87
CA GLY A 265 16.14 -13.81 11.37
C GLY A 265 14.81 -13.10 11.06
N PHE A 266 14.91 -11.91 10.52
CA PHE A 266 13.77 -11.05 10.19
C PHE A 266 13.77 -10.74 8.69
N VAL A 267 12.61 -10.82 8.06
CA VAL A 267 12.41 -10.51 6.64
C VAL A 267 11.33 -9.44 6.51
N PRO A 268 11.58 -8.37 5.76
CA PRO A 268 10.53 -7.38 5.51
C PRO A 268 9.44 -7.94 4.59
N SER A 269 8.18 -7.64 4.89
CA SER A 269 7.05 -7.88 3.98
C SER A 269 7.07 -6.87 2.82
N ILE A 270 6.35 -7.17 1.75
CA ILE A 270 6.14 -6.24 0.64
C ILE A 270 4.63 -6.03 0.52
N ASP A 271 4.21 -4.79 0.70
CA ASP A 271 2.83 -4.37 0.49
C ASP A 271 2.65 -4.02 -0.98
N THR A 272 1.83 -4.78 -1.68
CA THR A 272 1.63 -4.68 -3.13
C THR A 272 0.27 -4.08 -3.44
N ARG A 273 0.25 -3.11 -4.37
CA ARG A 273 -0.96 -2.52 -4.97
C ARG A 273 -0.80 -2.55 -6.47
N GLU A 274 -1.62 -3.34 -7.15
CA GLU A 274 -1.52 -3.57 -8.59
C GLU A 274 -2.88 -3.43 -9.26
N ILE A 275 -2.89 -2.83 -10.44
CA ILE A 275 -4.02 -2.84 -11.36
C ILE A 275 -3.55 -3.20 -12.76
N THR A 276 -4.23 -4.14 -13.41
CA THR A 276 -4.06 -4.48 -14.82
C THR A 276 -5.38 -4.29 -15.53
N THR A 277 -5.41 -3.44 -16.54
CA THR A 277 -6.64 -3.10 -17.25
C THR A 277 -6.38 -2.59 -18.66
N GLN A 278 -7.42 -2.62 -19.48
CA GLN A 278 -7.44 -2.00 -20.80
C GLN A 278 -8.55 -0.94 -20.85
N VAL A 279 -8.20 0.26 -21.29
CA VAL A 279 -9.13 1.40 -21.35
C VAL A 279 -8.98 2.18 -22.65
N LEU A 280 -10.07 2.78 -23.12
CA LEU A 280 -10.10 3.72 -24.24
C LEU A 280 -10.26 5.13 -23.67
N VAL A 281 -9.33 6.02 -24.00
CA VAL A 281 -9.26 7.38 -23.46
C VAL A 281 -9.08 8.38 -24.60
N ASN A 282 -9.72 9.54 -24.52
CA ASN A 282 -9.51 10.63 -25.46
C ASN A 282 -8.14 11.28 -25.23
N ASP A 283 -7.57 11.84 -26.29
CA ASP A 283 -6.29 12.58 -26.21
C ASP A 283 -6.35 13.70 -25.16
N GLY A 284 -5.40 13.70 -24.23
CA GLY A 284 -5.30 14.67 -23.14
C GLY A 284 -6.33 14.54 -22.01
N GLN A 285 -7.27 13.60 -22.08
CA GLN A 285 -8.27 13.39 -21.03
C GLN A 285 -7.71 12.50 -19.90
N THR A 286 -7.99 12.87 -18.66
CA THR A 286 -7.70 12.05 -17.49
C THR A 286 -8.91 11.19 -17.14
N VAL A 287 -8.69 9.89 -16.98
CA VAL A 287 -9.72 8.95 -16.52
C VAL A 287 -9.27 8.25 -15.25
N VAL A 288 -10.23 7.88 -14.41
CA VAL A 288 -10.00 7.02 -13.24
C VAL A 288 -10.02 5.57 -13.72
N LEU A 289 -8.92 4.85 -13.52
CA LEU A 289 -8.84 3.42 -13.85
C LEU A 289 -9.55 2.57 -12.81
N GLY A 290 -9.45 2.97 -11.56
CA GLY A 290 -10.05 2.27 -10.44
C GLY A 290 -9.57 2.83 -9.11
N GLY A 291 -10.07 2.24 -8.04
CA GLY A 291 -9.69 2.60 -6.69
C GLY A 291 -10.13 1.54 -5.70
N ILE A 292 -9.55 1.62 -4.50
CA ILE A 292 -9.88 0.77 -3.36
C ILE A 292 -10.12 1.70 -2.18
N LEU A 293 -11.27 1.55 -1.54
CA LEU A 293 -11.56 2.19 -0.26
C LEU A 293 -11.62 1.11 0.80
N GLU A 294 -10.76 1.21 1.80
CA GLU A 294 -10.75 0.36 2.97
C GLU A 294 -11.12 1.19 4.19
N THR A 295 -12.04 0.67 5.00
CA THR A 295 -12.45 1.34 6.24
C THR A 295 -12.45 0.31 7.35
N GLU A 296 -11.58 0.49 8.34
CA GLU A 296 -11.55 -0.31 9.55
C GLU A 296 -12.10 0.52 10.71
N ARG A 297 -13.22 0.06 11.27
CA ARG A 297 -13.81 0.67 12.47
C ARG A 297 -13.89 -0.34 13.57
N ARG A 298 -13.28 -0.02 14.71
CA ARG A 298 -13.25 -0.87 15.89
C ARG A 298 -13.64 -0.05 17.12
N ASP A 299 -14.71 -0.50 17.78
CA ASP A 299 -15.17 0.06 19.05
C ASP A 299 -15.02 -1.04 20.12
N THR A 300 -14.05 -0.91 21.00
CA THR A 300 -13.82 -1.86 22.11
C THR A 300 -14.24 -1.21 23.42
N VAL A 301 -15.07 -1.91 24.19
CA VAL A 301 -15.51 -1.46 25.50
C VAL A 301 -15.18 -2.56 26.50
N ASN A 302 -14.25 -2.30 27.42
CA ASN A 302 -13.98 -3.13 28.57
C ASN A 302 -14.76 -2.55 29.79
N LYS A 303 -15.50 -3.37 30.50
CA LYS A 303 -16.32 -2.91 31.59
C LYS A 303 -16.38 -3.92 32.74
N VAL A 304 -16.55 -3.41 33.93
CA VAL A 304 -16.91 -4.26 35.11
C VAL A 304 -18.34 -4.77 34.91
N PRO A 305 -18.57 -6.08 34.99
CA PRO A 305 -19.92 -6.64 34.88
C PRO A 305 -20.89 -5.94 35.85
N TYR A 306 -22.14 -5.76 35.43
CA TYR A 306 -23.21 -5.06 36.12
C TYR A 306 -22.97 -3.57 36.35
N LEU A 307 -21.85 -3.15 36.96
CA LEU A 307 -21.55 -1.74 37.29
C LEU A 307 -21.33 -0.88 36.03
N GLY A 308 -20.69 -1.42 35.02
CA GLY A 308 -20.45 -0.70 33.77
C GLY A 308 -21.71 -0.40 32.94
N ASN A 309 -22.86 -0.96 33.31
CA ASN A 309 -24.13 -0.74 32.61
C ASN A 309 -25.03 0.29 33.32
N ILE A 310 -24.66 0.79 34.51
CA ILE A 310 -25.46 1.75 35.25
C ILE A 310 -25.50 3.08 34.48
N PRO A 311 -26.69 3.63 34.19
CA PRO A 311 -26.83 4.91 33.55
C PRO A 311 -26.19 6.05 34.37
N GLY A 312 -25.34 6.85 33.76
CA GLY A 312 -24.60 7.93 34.41
C GLY A 312 -23.31 7.47 35.09
N LEU A 313 -23.37 6.58 36.07
CA LEU A 313 -22.20 6.09 36.82
C LEU A 313 -21.35 5.05 36.05
N GLY A 314 -21.93 4.34 35.11
CA GLY A 314 -21.23 3.28 34.37
C GLY A 314 -19.98 3.74 33.60
N VAL A 315 -19.82 5.04 33.39
CA VAL A 315 -18.59 5.62 32.75
C VAL A 315 -17.37 5.39 33.65
N LEU A 316 -17.51 5.38 34.95
CA LEU A 316 -16.44 5.14 35.93
C LEU A 316 -16.06 3.66 36.06
N PHE A 317 -16.79 2.76 35.40
CA PHE A 317 -16.58 1.30 35.45
C PHE A 317 -16.33 0.69 34.09
N ARG A 318 -15.89 1.51 33.09
CA ARG A 318 -15.60 1.05 31.75
C ARG A 318 -14.48 1.86 31.11
N SER A 319 -13.66 1.20 30.29
CA SER A 319 -12.78 1.86 29.32
C SER A 319 -13.37 1.73 27.91
N LYS A 320 -13.11 2.71 27.08
CA LYS A 320 -13.50 2.73 25.68
C LYS A 320 -12.29 3.03 24.81
N GLN A 321 -12.13 2.21 23.79
CA GLN A 321 -11.15 2.41 22.74
C GLN A 321 -11.87 2.44 21.41
N LYS A 322 -11.71 3.52 20.66
CA LYS A 322 -12.28 3.67 19.34
C LYS A 322 -11.15 3.89 18.33
N THR A 323 -11.15 3.09 17.29
CA THR A 323 -10.23 3.22 16.14
C THR A 323 -11.08 3.32 14.88
N ASP A 324 -10.77 4.29 14.02
CA ASP A 324 -11.45 4.52 12.74
C ASP A 324 -10.37 4.89 11.72
N ASN A 325 -9.94 3.91 10.93
CA ASN A 325 -8.90 4.07 9.92
C ASN A 325 -9.54 3.97 8.54
N LYS A 326 -9.18 4.89 7.65
CA LYS A 326 -9.64 4.91 6.27
C LYS A 326 -8.45 5.04 5.35
N ASP A 327 -8.33 4.10 4.42
CA ASP A 327 -7.33 4.10 3.37
C ASP A 327 -8.03 4.14 2.01
N GLU A 328 -7.69 5.12 1.21
CA GLU A 328 -8.22 5.28 -0.14
C GLU A 328 -7.09 5.27 -1.15
N LEU A 329 -7.18 4.39 -2.14
CA LEU A 329 -6.30 4.31 -3.30
C LEU A 329 -7.09 4.71 -4.54
N LEU A 330 -6.59 5.68 -5.30
CA LEU A 330 -7.13 6.07 -6.61
C LEU A 330 -6.03 6.06 -7.66
N ILE A 331 -6.31 5.50 -8.82
CA ILE A 331 -5.37 5.41 -9.95
C ILE A 331 -6.00 6.08 -11.16
N PHE A 332 -5.27 7.06 -11.71
CA PHE A 332 -5.65 7.84 -12.88
C PHE A 332 -4.67 7.58 -14.02
N VAL A 333 -5.14 7.76 -15.25
CA VAL A 333 -4.27 7.79 -16.43
C VAL A 333 -4.66 8.94 -17.36
N THR A 334 -3.64 9.53 -18.00
CA THR A 334 -3.77 10.60 -18.98
C THR A 334 -2.85 10.29 -20.15
N PRO A 335 -3.34 9.87 -21.31
CA PRO A 335 -2.56 9.81 -22.54
C PRO A 335 -2.52 11.18 -23.21
N LYS A 336 -1.40 11.49 -23.88
CA LYS A 336 -1.25 12.65 -24.73
C LYS A 336 -0.50 12.26 -26.01
N ILE A 337 -1.15 12.41 -27.16
CA ILE A 337 -0.54 12.14 -28.46
C ILE A 337 0.44 13.28 -28.76
N LEU A 338 1.70 12.92 -29.03
CA LEU A 338 2.72 13.88 -29.41
C LEU A 338 2.62 14.13 -30.92
N ARG A 339 2.44 15.40 -31.31
CA ARG A 339 2.45 15.85 -32.70
C ARG A 339 3.85 16.37 -33.01
N GLU A 340 4.35 16.11 -34.22
CA GLU A 340 5.63 16.68 -34.67
C GLU A 340 5.57 18.21 -34.58
N GLY A 341 6.53 18.83 -33.87
CA GLY A 341 6.64 20.28 -33.67
C GLY A 341 5.92 20.83 -32.42
N ALA A 342 5.36 20.01 -31.54
CA ALA A 342 4.87 20.48 -30.23
C ALA A 342 6.02 20.47 -29.22
N ASP A 343 6.35 21.64 -28.66
CA ASP A 343 7.34 21.79 -27.60
C ASP A 343 6.95 20.90 -26.38
N ILE A 344 7.89 20.06 -25.98
CA ILE A 344 7.78 19.19 -24.79
C ILE A 344 8.28 20.02 -23.60
N TYR A 345 7.41 20.84 -22.99
CA TYR A 345 7.64 21.49 -21.71
C TYR A 345 6.51 21.16 -20.71
#